data_fd79a3f65d79657123917ab436aafe4e
#
_entry.id   fd79a3f65d79657123917ab436aafe4e
#
_cell.length_a   1.000
_cell.length_b   1.000
_cell.length_c   1.000
_cell.angle_alpha   90.00
_cell.angle_beta   90.00
_cell.angle_gamma   90.00
#
_symmetry.space_group_name_H-M   'P 1'
#
loop_
_entity.id
_entity.type
_entity.pdbx_description
1 polymer ?
#
loop_
_entity_poly.entity_id
_entity_poly.type
_entity_poly.pdbx_seq_one_letter_code
_entity_poly.pdbx_strand_id
1 'polypeptide(L)'
;MAGRVSIFVDAGYLFKQGAGAVLGAKLGRREILLDARSFVSELAGWLCSAHPDQELLRTYWYDGAYKGVPSAEQLNVAALPFVKLRLGRINSAGQQKGVDTLMVRDLMVLSQERSIQRAVVLSGDEDLREGIEYAQDRGVRVAVVGIDASGDLSQSPELVREADEALVLPATILAKTLSRVAPAVPAGPQVVPARPTPTLGRSPGSAESLASNPFASHAAAFTRAWLAKSPASALANLVAGRPAIPRDIDAQMLRFAVEHSGVRTIGEDDRRAMRAAFWLVLTTETPPQPDPAKAEE
;
A
#
# COMPACT_ATOMS: atom_id res chain seq x y z
N MET A 1 35.74 10.19 16.10
CA MET A 1 34.40 10.52 15.61
C MET A 1 33.65 9.22 15.50
N ALA A 2 32.37 9.16 15.96
CA ALA A 2 31.56 7.99 15.80
C ALA A 2 31.40 7.64 14.32
N GLY A 3 31.46 6.35 13.99
CA GLY A 3 31.22 5.90 12.63
C GLY A 3 29.75 6.06 12.24
N ARG A 4 29.46 6.46 11.00
CA ARG A 4 28.07 6.59 10.53
C ARG A 4 27.60 5.32 9.85
N VAL A 5 26.41 4.85 10.24
CA VAL A 5 25.74 3.70 9.65
C VAL A 5 24.47 4.12 8.91
N SER A 6 24.20 3.50 7.77
CA SER A 6 22.90 3.60 7.10
C SER A 6 22.27 2.23 6.95
N ILE A 7 20.96 2.20 7.11
CA ILE A 7 20.14 0.99 6.99
C ILE A 7 19.39 1.08 5.64
N PHE A 8 19.41 -0.01 4.89
CA PHE A 8 18.74 -0.17 3.59
C PHE A 8 17.69 -1.25 3.73
N VAL A 9 16.42 -0.89 3.64
CA VAL A 9 15.29 -1.80 3.85
C VAL A 9 14.58 -2.05 2.53
N ASP A 10 14.65 -3.28 2.03
CA ASP A 10 13.77 -3.77 0.98
C ASP A 10 12.40 -4.10 1.58
N ALA A 11 11.41 -3.26 1.31
CA ALA A 11 10.04 -3.45 1.80
C ALA A 11 9.42 -4.73 1.22
N GLY A 12 9.68 -5.05 -0.05
CA GLY A 12 9.17 -6.27 -0.67
C GLY A 12 9.63 -7.52 0.05
N TYR A 13 10.93 -7.60 0.34
CA TYR A 13 11.51 -8.68 1.14
C TYR A 13 10.95 -8.73 2.56
N LEU A 14 10.94 -7.57 3.26
CA LEU A 14 10.40 -7.47 4.62
C LEU A 14 8.97 -7.99 4.72
N PHE A 15 8.07 -7.55 3.84
CA PHE A 15 6.67 -7.96 3.89
C PHE A 15 6.49 -9.42 3.54
N LYS A 16 7.18 -9.90 2.51
CA LYS A 16 7.06 -11.29 2.04
C LYS A 16 7.59 -12.28 3.07
N GLN A 17 8.81 -12.04 3.57
CA GLN A 17 9.45 -12.95 4.50
C GLN A 17 8.97 -12.77 5.94
N GLY A 18 8.75 -11.51 6.36
CA GLY A 18 8.24 -11.20 7.69
C GLY A 18 6.84 -11.78 7.94
N ALA A 19 5.95 -11.75 6.96
CA ALA A 19 4.65 -12.41 7.08
C ALA A 19 4.79 -13.93 7.23
N GLY A 20 5.67 -14.55 6.46
CA GLY A 20 5.97 -15.98 6.59
C GLY A 20 6.48 -16.34 7.99
N ALA A 21 7.41 -15.52 8.52
CA ALA A 21 8.07 -15.76 9.79
C ALA A 21 7.14 -15.64 11.01
N VAL A 22 6.25 -14.64 11.05
CA VAL A 22 5.47 -14.35 12.26
C VAL A 22 3.96 -14.53 12.11
N LEU A 23 3.44 -14.54 10.90
CA LEU A 23 1.99 -14.74 10.65
C LEU A 23 1.68 -16.15 10.13
N GLY A 24 2.73 -16.97 9.88
CA GLY A 24 2.59 -18.38 9.52
C GLY A 24 1.93 -18.63 8.16
N ALA A 25 1.80 -17.62 7.30
CA ALA A 25 1.10 -17.73 6.02
C ALA A 25 1.76 -16.88 4.94
N LYS A 26 1.63 -17.32 3.69
CA LYS A 26 1.94 -16.48 2.51
C LYS A 26 0.77 -15.51 2.30
N LEU A 27 0.89 -14.31 2.84
CA LEU A 27 -0.11 -13.25 2.74
C LEU A 27 0.23 -12.28 1.62
N GLY A 28 -0.79 -11.74 0.98
CA GLY A 28 -0.64 -10.63 0.05
C GLY A 28 -0.31 -9.33 0.79
N ARG A 29 0.39 -8.40 0.13
CA ARG A 29 0.81 -7.11 0.71
C ARG A 29 -0.34 -6.36 1.41
N ARG A 30 -1.57 -6.45 0.88
CA ARG A 30 -2.76 -5.77 1.42
C ARG A 30 -3.35 -6.43 2.67
N GLU A 31 -2.93 -7.64 2.97
CA GLU A 31 -3.39 -8.39 4.15
C GLU A 31 -2.48 -8.18 5.36
N ILE A 32 -1.36 -7.46 5.16
CA ILE A 32 -0.34 -7.21 6.16
C ILE A 32 -0.37 -5.74 6.55
N LEU A 33 -0.42 -5.47 7.85
CA LEU A 33 -0.25 -4.14 8.44
C LEU A 33 1.11 -4.07 9.10
N LEU A 34 1.86 -3.01 8.82
CA LEU A 34 3.14 -2.72 9.46
C LEU A 34 3.02 -1.43 10.28
N ASP A 35 3.36 -1.51 11.56
CA ASP A 35 3.71 -0.31 12.33
C ASP A 35 5.14 0.11 11.96
N ALA A 36 5.24 0.91 10.91
CA ALA A 36 6.52 1.33 10.36
C ALA A 36 7.35 2.18 11.35
N ARG A 37 6.69 2.97 12.21
CA ARG A 37 7.40 3.77 13.23
C ARG A 37 8.09 2.87 14.24
N SER A 38 7.35 1.93 14.81
CA SER A 38 7.90 0.98 15.78
C SER A 38 8.97 0.10 15.11
N PHE A 39 8.74 -0.36 13.87
CA PHE A 39 9.71 -1.18 13.15
C PHE A 39 11.05 -0.46 12.94
N VAL A 40 11.03 0.76 12.41
CA VAL A 40 12.25 1.54 12.17
C VAL A 40 12.99 1.83 13.49
N SER A 41 12.25 2.14 14.56
CA SER A 41 12.82 2.39 15.88
C SER A 41 13.48 1.14 16.49
N GLU A 42 12.79 0.01 16.47
CA GLU A 42 13.29 -1.27 17.01
C GLU A 42 14.49 -1.78 16.20
N LEU A 43 14.43 -1.67 14.87
CA LEU A 43 15.53 -2.05 13.97
C LEU A 43 16.78 -1.20 14.24
N ALA A 44 16.62 0.11 14.32
CA ALA A 44 17.73 1.01 14.63
C ALA A 44 18.30 0.77 16.03
N GLY A 45 17.44 0.58 17.03
CA GLY A 45 17.84 0.27 18.40
C GLY A 45 18.62 -1.05 18.51
N TRP A 46 18.15 -2.09 17.82
CA TRP A 46 18.84 -3.39 17.77
C TRP A 46 20.24 -3.28 17.17
N LEU A 47 20.37 -2.61 16.03
CA LEU A 47 21.67 -2.42 15.35
C LEU A 47 22.61 -1.52 16.14
N CYS A 48 22.14 -0.42 16.73
CA CYS A 48 22.96 0.45 17.55
C CYS A 48 23.42 -0.22 18.85
N SER A 49 22.62 -1.13 19.42
CA SER A 49 23.03 -1.91 20.59
C SER A 49 24.19 -2.87 20.28
N ALA A 50 24.24 -3.42 19.06
CA ALA A 50 25.35 -4.26 18.62
C ALA A 50 26.62 -3.43 18.29
N HIS A 51 26.46 -2.16 17.94
CA HIS A 51 27.55 -1.26 17.54
C HIS A 51 27.42 0.12 18.20
N PRO A 52 27.69 0.25 19.51
CA PRO A 52 27.44 1.47 20.28
C PRO A 52 28.34 2.65 19.91
N ASP A 53 29.41 2.41 19.17
CA ASP A 53 30.35 3.40 18.62
C ASP A 53 29.88 4.02 17.28
N GLN A 54 28.70 3.63 16.80
CA GLN A 54 28.15 4.08 15.51
C GLN A 54 26.88 4.92 15.69
N GLU A 55 26.76 5.94 14.83
CA GLU A 55 25.59 6.81 14.76
C GLU A 55 24.77 6.49 13.52
N LEU A 56 23.45 6.34 13.68
CA LEU A 56 22.54 6.18 12.54
C LEU A 56 22.46 7.46 11.72
N LEU A 57 23.01 7.43 10.52
CA LEU A 57 22.86 8.52 9.57
C LEU A 57 21.42 8.55 9.04
N ARG A 58 20.94 7.40 8.54
CA ARG A 58 19.62 7.33 7.89
C ARG A 58 19.15 5.89 7.64
N THR A 59 17.83 5.70 7.63
CA THR A 59 17.20 4.51 7.08
C THR A 59 16.64 4.82 5.70
N TYR A 60 17.10 4.11 4.69
CA TYR A 60 16.56 4.15 3.33
C TYR A 60 15.53 3.05 3.19
N TRP A 61 14.32 3.43 2.79
CA TRP A 61 13.20 2.52 2.62
C TRP A 61 12.88 2.38 1.13
N TYR A 62 13.07 1.20 0.59
CA TYR A 62 12.86 0.92 -0.83
C TYR A 62 11.57 0.14 -1.02
N ASP A 63 10.69 0.64 -1.87
CA ASP A 63 9.39 0.02 -2.14
C ASP A 63 8.93 0.30 -3.57
N GLY A 64 7.99 -0.49 -4.07
CA GLY A 64 7.38 -0.27 -5.37
C GLY A 64 6.16 0.64 -5.27
N ALA A 65 6.02 1.57 -6.23
CA ALA A 65 4.84 2.42 -6.33
C ALA A 65 4.10 2.19 -7.65
N TYR A 66 2.79 1.99 -7.58
CA TYR A 66 1.96 1.87 -8.78
C TYR A 66 1.92 3.21 -9.53
N LYS A 67 2.36 3.19 -10.78
CA LYS A 67 2.51 4.40 -11.63
C LYS A 67 3.36 5.52 -10.98
N GLY A 68 4.25 5.17 -10.03
CA GLY A 68 5.10 6.13 -9.34
C GLY A 68 4.37 6.99 -8.29
N VAL A 69 3.12 6.66 -7.96
CA VAL A 69 2.33 7.38 -6.95
C VAL A 69 2.46 6.66 -5.61
N PRO A 70 2.98 7.30 -4.56
CA PRO A 70 3.11 6.69 -3.24
C PRO A 70 1.74 6.41 -2.61
N SER A 71 1.62 5.29 -1.91
CA SER A 71 0.47 4.96 -1.08
C SER A 71 0.47 5.78 0.22
N ALA A 72 -0.69 5.81 0.93
CA ALA A 72 -0.76 6.45 2.25
C ALA A 72 0.23 5.83 3.25
N GLU A 73 0.43 4.51 3.22
CA GLU A 73 1.41 3.81 4.04
C GLU A 73 2.84 4.27 3.73
N GLN A 74 3.20 4.37 2.45
CA GLN A 74 4.51 4.87 2.00
C GLN A 74 4.74 6.33 2.39
N LEU A 75 3.70 7.17 2.35
CA LEU A 75 3.78 8.55 2.83
C LEU A 75 3.99 8.61 4.35
N ASN A 76 3.36 7.73 5.12
CA ASN A 76 3.58 7.62 6.56
C ASN A 76 5.04 7.21 6.87
N VAL A 77 5.60 6.27 6.11
CA VAL A 77 7.02 5.90 6.21
C VAL A 77 7.93 7.09 5.88
N ALA A 78 7.63 7.83 4.81
CA ALA A 78 8.42 8.99 4.39
C ALA A 78 8.40 10.14 5.42
N ALA A 79 7.37 10.22 6.25
CA ALA A 79 7.24 11.22 7.30
C ALA A 79 8.02 10.88 8.59
N LEU A 80 8.61 9.68 8.69
CA LEU A 80 9.39 9.29 9.87
C LEU A 80 10.73 10.03 9.92
N PRO A 81 11.22 10.41 11.11
CA PRO A 81 12.55 11.02 11.27
C PRO A 81 13.64 10.07 10.74
N PHE A 82 14.63 10.66 10.08
CA PHE A 82 15.79 9.94 9.52
C PHE A 82 15.44 8.84 8.50
N VAL A 83 14.23 8.82 7.96
CA VAL A 83 13.83 7.90 6.91
C VAL A 83 13.82 8.58 5.54
N LYS A 84 14.33 7.89 4.54
CA LYS A 84 14.30 8.32 3.15
C LYS A 84 13.62 7.27 2.29
N LEU A 85 12.40 7.58 1.83
CA LEU A 85 11.66 6.72 0.92
C LEU A 85 12.26 6.77 -0.49
N ARG A 86 12.41 5.60 -1.11
CA ARG A 86 12.83 5.38 -2.48
C ARG A 86 11.79 4.52 -3.18
N LEU A 87 11.21 5.00 -4.26
CA LEU A 87 10.15 4.30 -4.97
C LEU A 87 10.62 3.82 -6.34
N GLY A 88 10.63 2.50 -6.52
CA GLY A 88 10.65 1.87 -7.82
C GLY A 88 9.27 1.90 -8.49
N ARG A 89 9.18 1.41 -9.72
CA ARG A 89 7.92 1.32 -10.46
C ARG A 89 7.31 -0.07 -10.33
N ILE A 90 5.99 -0.13 -10.17
CA ILE A 90 5.23 -1.37 -10.33
C ILE A 90 4.65 -1.38 -11.74
N ASN A 91 4.92 -2.43 -12.52
CA ASN A 91 4.36 -2.63 -13.84
C ASN A 91 2.89 -3.08 -13.77
N SER A 92 2.23 -3.21 -14.94
CA SER A 92 0.83 -3.66 -15.03
C SER A 92 0.61 -5.10 -14.54
N ALA A 93 1.66 -5.92 -14.51
CA ALA A 93 1.65 -7.29 -13.99
C ALA A 93 1.86 -7.35 -12.45
N GLY A 94 2.01 -6.21 -11.77
CA GLY A 94 2.23 -6.14 -10.32
C GLY A 94 3.68 -6.40 -9.89
N GLN A 95 4.62 -6.50 -10.82
CA GLN A 95 6.03 -6.72 -10.51
C GLN A 95 6.73 -5.39 -10.22
N GLN A 96 7.54 -5.35 -9.16
CA GLN A 96 8.43 -4.23 -8.88
C GLN A 96 9.59 -4.22 -9.88
N LYS A 97 9.96 -3.03 -10.36
CA LYS A 97 11.15 -2.83 -11.19
C LYS A 97 11.95 -1.64 -10.71
N GLY A 98 13.27 -1.83 -10.67
CA GLY A 98 14.22 -0.77 -10.35
C GLY A 98 14.34 -0.43 -8.87
N VAL A 99 13.77 -1.22 -7.96
CA VAL A 99 13.97 -1.07 -6.51
C VAL A 99 15.42 -1.40 -6.18
N ASP A 100 15.91 -2.54 -6.66
CA ASP A 100 17.29 -3.04 -6.48
C ASP A 100 18.31 -2.06 -7.06
N THR A 101 18.06 -1.56 -8.28
CA THR A 101 18.89 -0.53 -8.91
C THR A 101 18.99 0.75 -8.06
N LEU A 102 17.90 1.16 -7.39
CA LEU A 102 17.93 2.33 -6.50
C LEU A 102 18.78 2.05 -5.26
N MET A 103 18.72 0.82 -4.72
CA MET A 103 19.48 0.40 -3.55
C MET A 103 20.98 0.33 -3.87
N VAL A 104 21.35 -0.32 -4.96
CA VAL A 104 22.73 -0.39 -5.47
C VAL A 104 23.27 1.02 -5.70
N ARG A 105 22.53 1.89 -6.38
CA ARG A 105 22.93 3.27 -6.60
C ARG A 105 23.19 4.04 -5.30
N ASP A 106 22.29 3.94 -4.31
CA ASP A 106 22.43 4.67 -3.06
C ASP A 106 23.62 4.12 -2.24
N LEU A 107 23.88 2.79 -2.26
CA LEU A 107 25.08 2.17 -1.69
C LEU A 107 26.36 2.75 -2.34
N MET A 108 26.41 2.77 -3.67
CA MET A 108 27.53 3.30 -4.42
C MET A 108 27.79 4.78 -4.10
N VAL A 109 26.74 5.62 -4.14
CA VAL A 109 26.87 7.06 -3.88
C VAL A 109 27.36 7.33 -2.45
N LEU A 110 26.75 6.70 -1.44
CA LEU A 110 27.12 6.91 -0.04
C LEU A 110 28.53 6.43 0.27
N SER A 111 29.00 5.38 -0.39
CA SER A 111 30.35 4.85 -0.27
C SER A 111 31.37 5.77 -0.94
N GLN A 112 31.07 6.22 -2.16
CA GLN A 112 31.91 7.15 -2.91
C GLN A 112 32.10 8.47 -2.18
N GLU A 113 31.01 9.02 -1.62
CA GLU A 113 31.05 10.27 -0.84
C GLU A 113 31.58 10.08 0.59
N ARG A 114 32.00 8.87 0.96
CA ARG A 114 32.47 8.52 2.31
C ARG A 114 31.50 8.98 3.40
N SER A 115 30.21 8.95 3.06
CA SER A 115 29.13 9.40 3.94
C SER A 115 28.84 8.42 5.06
N ILE A 116 29.18 7.13 4.88
CA ILE A 116 28.97 6.04 5.81
C ILE A 116 30.24 5.18 5.96
N GLN A 117 30.41 4.56 7.11
CA GLN A 117 31.43 3.55 7.39
C GLN A 117 30.83 2.15 7.46
N ARG A 118 29.51 2.05 7.62
CA ARG A 118 28.78 0.76 7.61
C ARG A 118 27.47 0.92 6.85
N ALA A 119 27.14 -0.10 6.08
CA ALA A 119 25.84 -0.30 5.48
C ALA A 119 25.20 -1.55 6.09
N VAL A 120 23.90 -1.51 6.42
CA VAL A 120 23.11 -2.65 6.87
C VAL A 120 21.97 -2.86 5.88
N VAL A 121 21.95 -3.99 5.20
CA VAL A 121 21.05 -4.26 4.07
C VAL A 121 20.06 -5.36 4.46
N LEU A 122 18.80 -5.01 4.67
CA LEU A 122 17.70 -5.96 4.89
C LEU A 122 17.12 -6.35 3.53
N SER A 123 17.64 -7.39 2.92
CA SER A 123 17.21 -7.96 1.66
C SER A 123 17.76 -9.39 1.49
N GLY A 124 17.24 -10.11 0.52
CA GLY A 124 17.72 -11.44 0.13
C GLY A 124 18.14 -11.52 -1.34
N ASP A 125 18.14 -10.40 -2.06
CA ASP A 125 18.32 -10.38 -3.50
C ASP A 125 19.80 -10.37 -3.91
N GLU A 126 20.19 -11.32 -4.76
CA GLU A 126 21.55 -11.44 -5.29
C GLU A 126 21.99 -10.22 -6.11
N ASP A 127 21.05 -9.54 -6.78
CA ASP A 127 21.34 -8.38 -7.63
C ASP A 127 21.97 -7.20 -6.86
N LEU A 128 21.94 -7.24 -5.51
CA LEU A 128 22.62 -6.25 -4.65
C LEU A 128 24.14 -6.47 -4.52
N ARG A 129 24.65 -7.62 -4.94
CA ARG A 129 26.05 -8.02 -4.73
C ARG A 129 27.05 -7.02 -5.31
N GLU A 130 26.80 -6.53 -6.53
CA GLU A 130 27.69 -5.51 -7.15
C GLU A 130 27.77 -4.22 -6.32
N GLY A 131 26.64 -3.81 -5.71
CA GLY A 131 26.61 -2.63 -4.85
C GLY A 131 27.37 -2.85 -3.53
N ILE A 132 27.33 -4.07 -3.00
CA ILE A 132 28.06 -4.47 -1.78
C ILE A 132 29.56 -4.48 -2.05
N GLU A 133 30.02 -5.16 -3.09
CA GLU A 133 31.42 -5.22 -3.50
C GLU A 133 31.98 -3.80 -3.73
N TYR A 134 31.22 -2.97 -4.44
CA TYR A 134 31.60 -1.57 -4.66
C TYR A 134 31.78 -0.78 -3.36
N ALA A 135 30.91 -1.01 -2.37
CA ALA A 135 30.98 -0.34 -1.07
C ALA A 135 32.19 -0.81 -0.25
N GLN A 136 32.44 -2.11 -0.24
CA GLN A 136 33.59 -2.76 0.44
C GLN A 136 34.92 -2.27 -0.13
N ASP A 137 35.07 -2.16 -1.45
CA ASP A 137 36.25 -1.61 -2.12
C ASP A 137 36.57 -0.18 -1.67
N ARG A 138 35.59 0.53 -1.10
CA ARG A 138 35.73 1.89 -0.55
C ARG A 138 35.85 1.96 0.96
N GLY A 139 36.02 0.78 1.58
CA GLY A 139 36.21 0.64 3.02
C GLY A 139 34.92 0.74 3.84
N VAL A 140 33.77 0.59 3.22
CA VAL A 140 32.47 0.49 3.94
C VAL A 140 32.27 -0.96 4.34
N ARG A 141 32.02 -1.23 5.62
CA ARG A 141 31.60 -2.56 6.08
C ARG A 141 30.14 -2.79 5.76
N VAL A 142 29.80 -3.93 5.19
CA VAL A 142 28.44 -4.28 4.80
C VAL A 142 27.93 -5.49 5.56
N ALA A 143 26.84 -5.31 6.31
CA ALA A 143 26.10 -6.39 6.94
C ALA A 143 24.82 -6.65 6.14
N VAL A 144 24.53 -7.91 5.83
CA VAL A 144 23.22 -8.31 5.29
C VAL A 144 22.36 -8.88 6.41
N VAL A 145 21.07 -8.51 6.40
CA VAL A 145 20.10 -8.96 7.41
C VAL A 145 19.07 -9.84 6.75
N GLY A 146 19.01 -11.09 7.16
CA GLY A 146 18.00 -12.06 6.75
C GLY A 146 16.82 -12.10 7.69
N ILE A 147 15.70 -12.62 7.19
CA ILE A 147 14.51 -12.96 7.98
C ILE A 147 14.37 -14.48 7.93
N ASP A 148 14.40 -15.11 9.10
CA ASP A 148 14.18 -16.55 9.23
C ASP A 148 12.68 -16.83 9.13
N ALA A 149 12.28 -17.43 8.03
CA ALA A 149 10.93 -17.92 7.82
C ALA A 149 10.95 -19.45 7.87
N SER A 150 10.78 -20.02 9.06
CA SER A 150 10.69 -21.48 9.28
C SER A 150 11.99 -22.25 8.96
N GLY A 151 13.15 -21.68 9.32
CA GLY A 151 14.47 -22.29 9.09
C GLY A 151 15.08 -22.00 7.73
N ASP A 152 14.46 -21.12 6.95
CA ASP A 152 14.96 -20.63 5.67
C ASP A 152 15.12 -19.11 5.71
N LEU A 153 16.35 -18.62 5.59
CA LEU A 153 16.68 -17.19 5.58
C LEU A 153 16.26 -16.49 4.29
N SER A 154 15.85 -17.25 3.27
CA SER A 154 15.40 -16.73 1.95
C SER A 154 16.35 -15.68 1.36
N GLN A 155 17.64 -15.81 1.63
CA GLN A 155 18.72 -14.99 1.08
C GLN A 155 19.52 -15.79 0.07
N SER A 156 19.99 -15.12 -0.99
CA SER A 156 20.95 -15.73 -1.91
C SER A 156 22.24 -16.10 -1.14
N PRO A 157 22.75 -17.34 -1.29
CA PRO A 157 24.03 -17.72 -0.71
C PRO A 157 25.19 -16.87 -1.22
N GLU A 158 25.08 -16.33 -2.44
CA GLU A 158 26.05 -15.46 -3.06
C GLU A 158 26.09 -14.10 -2.36
N LEU A 159 24.92 -13.54 -2.03
CA LEU A 159 24.77 -12.29 -1.29
C LEU A 159 25.37 -12.43 0.14
N VAL A 160 25.07 -13.54 0.81
CA VAL A 160 25.58 -13.81 2.17
C VAL A 160 27.10 -13.98 2.19
N ARG A 161 27.68 -14.62 1.16
CA ARG A 161 29.14 -14.79 1.05
C ARG A 161 29.89 -13.50 0.74
N GLU A 162 29.25 -12.56 0.04
CA GLU A 162 29.84 -11.27 -0.30
C GLU A 162 29.91 -10.33 0.91
N ALA A 163 28.92 -10.39 1.79
CA ALA A 163 28.82 -9.48 2.93
C ALA A 163 29.91 -9.75 4.00
N ASP A 164 30.35 -8.70 4.69
CA ASP A 164 31.26 -8.80 5.84
C ASP A 164 30.60 -9.50 7.04
N GLU A 165 29.30 -9.34 7.18
CA GLU A 165 28.49 -9.93 8.25
C GLU A 165 27.13 -10.40 7.74
N ALA A 166 26.69 -11.54 8.20
CA ALA A 166 25.30 -12.02 7.99
C ALA A 166 24.57 -12.04 9.34
N LEU A 167 23.51 -11.28 9.44
CA LEU A 167 22.69 -11.12 10.64
C LEU A 167 21.28 -11.66 10.39
N VAL A 168 20.62 -12.08 11.45
CA VAL A 168 19.20 -12.49 11.41
C VAL A 168 18.37 -11.50 12.19
N LEU A 169 17.35 -10.93 11.54
CA LEU A 169 16.42 -10.02 12.18
C LEU A 169 15.66 -10.75 13.29
N PRO A 170 15.68 -10.26 14.55
CA PRO A 170 14.93 -10.89 15.63
C PRO A 170 13.44 -11.00 15.33
N ALA A 171 12.89 -12.21 15.40
CA ALA A 171 11.47 -12.46 15.19
C ALA A 171 10.57 -11.64 16.14
N THR A 172 11.09 -11.26 17.32
CA THR A 172 10.40 -10.39 18.27
C THR A 172 10.14 -9.00 17.72
N ILE A 173 11.02 -8.45 16.89
CA ILE A 173 10.80 -7.15 16.21
C ILE A 173 9.65 -7.28 15.21
N LEU A 174 9.67 -8.34 14.40
CA LEU A 174 8.60 -8.61 13.43
C LEU A 174 7.25 -8.86 14.11
N ALA A 175 7.22 -9.67 15.17
CA ALA A 175 6.00 -9.99 15.92
C ALA A 175 5.35 -8.77 16.59
N LYS A 176 6.16 -7.80 17.02
CA LYS A 176 5.66 -6.53 17.58
C LYS A 176 5.11 -5.58 16.53
N THR A 177 5.60 -5.65 15.31
CA THR A 177 5.41 -4.59 14.30
C THR A 177 4.60 -5.02 13.08
N LEU A 178 4.53 -6.32 12.80
CA LEU A 178 3.70 -6.88 11.74
C LEU A 178 2.44 -7.50 12.32
N SER A 179 1.31 -7.23 11.70
CA SER A 179 0.03 -7.84 12.03
C SER A 179 -0.78 -8.13 10.77
N ARG A 180 -1.74 -9.04 10.89
CA ARG A 180 -2.70 -9.28 9.82
C ARG A 180 -3.78 -8.21 9.86
N VAL A 181 -4.12 -7.64 8.70
CA VAL A 181 -5.33 -6.82 8.58
C VAL A 181 -6.51 -7.68 8.98
N ALA A 182 -7.23 -7.27 10.02
CA ALA A 182 -8.44 -7.98 10.44
C ALA A 182 -9.40 -8.03 9.25
N PRO A 183 -9.97 -9.21 8.91
CA PRO A 183 -11.04 -9.27 7.93
C PRO A 183 -12.13 -8.32 8.41
N ALA A 184 -12.62 -7.45 7.52
CA ALA A 184 -13.77 -6.63 7.84
C ALA A 184 -14.89 -7.58 8.28
N VAL A 185 -15.17 -7.62 9.58
CA VAL A 185 -16.30 -8.37 10.10
C VAL A 185 -17.53 -7.74 9.45
N PRO A 186 -18.29 -8.46 8.62
CA PRO A 186 -19.56 -7.92 8.18
C PRO A 186 -20.32 -7.61 9.46
N ALA A 187 -20.68 -6.34 9.65
CA ALA A 187 -21.47 -5.94 10.80
C ALA A 187 -22.74 -6.80 10.75
N GLY A 188 -22.75 -7.86 11.57
CA GLY A 188 -23.97 -8.63 11.80
C GLY A 188 -25.03 -7.67 12.32
N PRO A 189 -26.33 -7.98 12.16
CA PRO A 189 -27.38 -7.11 12.63
C PRO A 189 -27.17 -6.88 14.14
N GLN A 190 -26.66 -5.71 14.48
CA GLN A 190 -26.59 -5.29 15.88
C GLN A 190 -28.03 -5.14 16.36
N VAL A 191 -28.44 -6.03 17.24
CA VAL A 191 -29.64 -5.83 18.07
C VAL A 191 -29.33 -4.65 18.98
N VAL A 192 -29.71 -3.46 18.54
CA VAL A 192 -29.60 -2.24 19.34
C VAL A 192 -30.66 -2.33 20.43
N PRO A 193 -30.30 -2.33 21.75
CA PRO A 193 -31.30 -2.16 22.81
C PRO A 193 -31.98 -0.81 22.60
N ALA A 194 -33.31 -0.81 22.63
CA ALA A 194 -34.12 0.39 22.42
C ALA A 194 -33.70 1.52 23.34
N ARG A 195 -33.12 2.57 22.78
CA ARG A 195 -32.80 3.81 23.46
C ARG A 195 -33.97 4.79 23.28
N PRO A 196 -34.32 5.57 24.29
CA PRO A 196 -35.43 6.52 24.18
C PRO A 196 -35.12 7.58 23.12
N THR A 197 -36.10 7.88 22.32
CA THR A 197 -36.11 8.82 21.20
C THR A 197 -35.57 10.21 21.60
N PRO A 198 -34.49 10.66 20.96
CA PRO A 198 -34.24 12.09 20.79
C PRO A 198 -34.58 12.50 19.36
N THR A 199 -35.19 13.64 19.25
CA THR A 199 -35.61 14.38 18.10
C THR A 199 -34.57 14.39 16.93
N LEU A 200 -35.07 14.24 15.72
CA LEU A 200 -34.43 14.27 14.40
C LEU A 200 -33.07 14.98 14.33
N GLY A 201 -32.00 14.17 14.14
CA GLY A 201 -30.74 14.58 13.55
C GLY A 201 -30.55 13.80 12.25
N ARG A 202 -30.36 14.51 11.18
CA ARG A 202 -30.26 14.09 9.77
C ARG A 202 -29.29 12.91 9.55
N SER A 203 -29.74 11.81 8.99
CA SER A 203 -28.90 10.69 8.49
C SER A 203 -28.21 11.09 7.18
N PRO A 204 -26.89 10.83 6.99
CA PRO A 204 -26.21 11.06 5.73
C PRO A 204 -26.52 9.90 4.77
N GLY A 205 -27.51 10.08 3.93
CA GLY A 205 -27.94 9.08 2.94
C GLY A 205 -29.34 9.31 2.36
N SER A 206 -30.06 10.36 2.79
CA SER A 206 -31.34 10.76 2.20
C SER A 206 -31.11 11.42 0.83
N ALA A 207 -32.04 11.20 -0.11
CA ALA A 207 -32.04 11.79 -1.44
C ALA A 207 -31.83 13.33 -1.44
N GLU A 208 -32.24 14.01 -0.38
CA GLU A 208 -32.02 15.45 -0.16
C GLU A 208 -30.54 15.82 0.11
N SER A 209 -29.74 14.96 0.76
CA SER A 209 -28.31 15.19 0.98
C SER A 209 -27.49 15.01 -0.31
N LEU A 210 -27.93 14.15 -1.23
CA LEU A 210 -27.31 13.98 -2.55
C LEU A 210 -27.65 15.14 -3.49
N ALA A 211 -28.83 15.73 -3.37
CA ALA A 211 -29.27 16.87 -4.20
C ALA A 211 -28.49 18.17 -3.92
N SER A 212 -27.87 18.30 -2.74
CA SER A 212 -27.08 19.49 -2.37
C SER A 212 -25.58 19.39 -2.70
N ASN A 213 -25.09 18.21 -3.13
CA ASN A 213 -23.70 18.02 -3.50
C ASN A 213 -23.50 18.21 -5.01
N PRO A 214 -22.74 19.21 -5.47
CA PRO A 214 -22.56 19.49 -6.90
C PRO A 214 -21.93 18.33 -7.68
N PHE A 215 -21.04 17.55 -7.05
CA PHE A 215 -20.42 16.39 -7.69
C PHE A 215 -21.39 15.21 -7.83
N ALA A 216 -22.35 15.05 -6.93
CA ALA A 216 -23.43 14.08 -7.07
C ALA A 216 -24.31 14.39 -8.28
N SER A 217 -24.58 15.68 -8.55
CA SER A 217 -25.32 16.13 -9.73
C SER A 217 -24.58 15.81 -11.03
N HIS A 218 -23.26 16.02 -11.06
CA HIS A 218 -22.44 15.66 -12.24
C HIS A 218 -22.40 14.14 -12.45
N ALA A 219 -22.30 13.35 -11.38
CA ALA A 219 -22.35 11.90 -11.48
C ALA A 219 -23.70 11.39 -11.99
N ALA A 220 -24.81 12.00 -11.55
CA ALA A 220 -26.14 11.67 -12.04
C ALA A 220 -26.30 12.00 -13.54
N ALA A 221 -25.81 13.16 -13.99
CA ALA A 221 -25.80 13.54 -15.40
C ALA A 221 -24.97 12.59 -16.26
N PHE A 222 -23.76 12.24 -15.80
CA PHE A 222 -22.92 11.24 -16.44
C PHE A 222 -23.63 9.90 -16.57
N THR A 223 -24.27 9.42 -15.50
CA THR A 223 -24.94 8.12 -15.48
C THR A 223 -26.09 8.06 -16.49
N ARG A 224 -26.91 9.12 -16.60
CA ARG A 224 -27.97 9.20 -17.61
C ARG A 224 -27.42 9.15 -19.03
N ALA A 225 -26.37 9.94 -19.31
CA ALA A 225 -25.74 9.96 -20.61
C ALA A 225 -25.06 8.62 -20.96
N TRP A 226 -24.55 7.93 -19.99
CA TRP A 226 -23.96 6.60 -20.14
C TRP A 226 -25.03 5.53 -20.38
N LEU A 227 -26.13 5.55 -19.61
CA LEU A 227 -27.28 4.66 -19.78
C LEU A 227 -27.87 4.73 -21.19
N ALA A 228 -28.01 5.93 -21.73
CA ALA A 228 -28.55 6.14 -23.07
C ALA A 228 -27.71 5.51 -24.20
N LYS A 229 -26.42 5.20 -23.93
CA LYS A 229 -25.46 4.64 -24.90
C LYS A 229 -25.08 3.19 -24.62
N SER A 230 -25.51 2.63 -23.51
CA SER A 230 -25.05 1.31 -23.05
C SER A 230 -26.03 0.20 -23.43
N PRO A 231 -25.54 -0.95 -23.95
CA PRO A 231 -26.41 -2.09 -24.29
C PRO A 231 -26.96 -2.76 -23.01
N ALA A 232 -28.12 -3.37 -23.09
CA ALA A 232 -28.83 -4.00 -21.97
C ALA A 232 -27.96 -5.08 -21.26
N SER A 233 -27.12 -5.81 -22.00
CA SER A 233 -26.21 -6.80 -21.45
C SER A 233 -25.13 -6.21 -20.53
N ALA A 234 -24.64 -4.99 -20.83
CA ALA A 234 -23.69 -4.30 -19.98
C ALA A 234 -24.33 -3.85 -18.66
N LEU A 235 -25.61 -3.47 -18.71
CA LEU A 235 -26.38 -3.10 -17.52
C LEU A 235 -26.61 -4.28 -16.58
N ALA A 236 -26.97 -5.45 -17.14
CA ALA A 236 -27.18 -6.68 -16.34
C ALA A 236 -25.90 -7.08 -15.58
N ASN A 237 -24.76 -7.06 -16.27
CA ASN A 237 -23.46 -7.39 -15.67
C ASN A 237 -23.06 -6.37 -14.59
N LEU A 238 -23.35 -5.09 -14.79
CA LEU A 238 -23.07 -4.03 -13.81
C LEU A 238 -23.91 -4.19 -12.55
N VAL A 239 -25.20 -4.48 -12.69
CA VAL A 239 -26.12 -4.68 -11.56
C VAL A 239 -25.73 -5.93 -10.76
N ALA A 240 -25.32 -7.01 -11.41
CA ALA A 240 -24.83 -8.22 -10.75
C ALA A 240 -23.54 -8.00 -9.94
N GLY A 241 -22.69 -7.03 -10.34
CA GLY A 241 -21.45 -6.68 -9.65
C GLY A 241 -21.57 -5.67 -8.48
N ARG A 242 -22.79 -5.27 -8.12
CA ARG A 242 -23.05 -4.31 -7.04
C ARG A 242 -22.40 -4.73 -5.70
N PRO A 243 -21.82 -3.82 -4.88
CA PRO A 243 -21.81 -2.34 -5.01
C PRO A 243 -20.63 -1.76 -5.78
N ALA A 244 -19.80 -2.58 -6.43
CA ALA A 244 -18.60 -2.13 -7.11
C ALA A 244 -18.93 -1.54 -8.49
N ILE A 245 -18.46 -0.31 -8.75
CA ILE A 245 -18.47 0.30 -10.08
C ILE A 245 -17.20 -0.14 -10.81
N PRO A 246 -17.27 -0.67 -12.05
CA PRO A 246 -16.08 -0.98 -12.83
C PRO A 246 -15.13 0.20 -12.95
N ARG A 247 -13.83 -0.07 -12.91
CA ARG A 247 -12.79 0.98 -12.82
C ARG A 247 -12.79 1.95 -14.00
N ASP A 248 -13.13 1.47 -15.18
CA ASP A 248 -13.24 2.26 -16.39
C ASP A 248 -14.41 3.24 -16.33
N ILE A 249 -15.56 2.82 -15.82
CA ILE A 249 -16.76 3.66 -15.62
C ILE A 249 -16.51 4.68 -14.50
N ASP A 250 -15.96 4.26 -13.35
CA ASP A 250 -15.62 5.17 -12.25
C ASP A 250 -14.62 6.26 -12.71
N ALA A 251 -13.61 5.87 -13.50
CA ALA A 251 -12.64 6.82 -14.04
C ALA A 251 -13.25 7.80 -15.08
N GLN A 252 -14.22 7.36 -15.88
CA GLN A 252 -14.94 8.23 -16.81
C GLN A 252 -15.84 9.21 -16.05
N MET A 253 -16.55 8.74 -15.04
CA MET A 253 -17.41 9.55 -14.18
C MET A 253 -16.61 10.65 -13.45
N LEU A 254 -15.44 10.30 -12.90
CA LEU A 254 -14.55 11.25 -12.24
C LEU A 254 -14.01 12.31 -13.21
N ARG A 255 -13.61 11.90 -14.42
CA ARG A 255 -13.17 12.85 -15.47
C ARG A 255 -14.28 13.80 -15.86
N PHE A 256 -15.47 13.29 -16.09
CA PHE A 256 -16.65 14.11 -16.42
C PHE A 256 -16.92 15.16 -15.33
N ALA A 257 -16.85 14.76 -14.06
CA ALA A 257 -17.06 15.68 -12.94
C ALA A 257 -15.98 16.77 -12.85
N VAL A 258 -14.70 16.44 -13.08
CA VAL A 258 -13.59 17.41 -13.11
C VAL A 258 -13.78 18.42 -14.26
N GLU A 259 -14.15 17.96 -15.45
CA GLU A 259 -14.36 18.80 -16.62
C GLU A 259 -15.50 19.80 -16.42
N HIS A 260 -16.57 19.40 -15.71
CA HIS A 260 -17.77 20.23 -15.54
C HIS A 260 -17.77 21.06 -14.25
N SER A 261 -16.95 20.70 -13.24
CA SER A 261 -16.85 21.45 -11.99
C SER A 261 -15.75 22.51 -11.98
N GLY A 262 -14.78 22.41 -12.88
CA GLY A 262 -13.60 23.28 -12.90
C GLY A 262 -12.60 23.00 -11.75
N VAL A 263 -12.83 21.98 -10.92
CA VAL A 263 -11.99 21.62 -9.76
C VAL A 263 -10.98 20.56 -10.17
N ARG A 264 -9.70 20.75 -9.82
CA ARG A 264 -8.63 19.80 -10.19
C ARG A 264 -8.59 18.53 -9.36
N THR A 265 -9.19 18.53 -8.17
CA THR A 265 -9.12 17.39 -7.24
C THR A 265 -10.46 17.21 -6.55
N ILE A 266 -11.01 15.98 -6.60
CA ILE A 266 -12.28 15.62 -5.95
C ILE A 266 -11.94 14.90 -4.64
N GLY A 267 -12.50 15.38 -3.52
CA GLY A 267 -12.35 14.80 -2.19
C GLY A 267 -12.97 13.40 -2.06
N GLU A 268 -12.63 12.66 -1.00
CA GLU A 268 -13.13 11.29 -0.81
C GLU A 268 -14.64 11.28 -0.50
N ASP A 269 -15.14 12.27 0.24
CA ASP A 269 -16.57 12.39 0.53
C ASP A 269 -17.39 12.72 -0.73
N ASP A 270 -16.85 13.55 -1.62
CA ASP A 270 -17.45 13.85 -2.92
C ASP A 270 -17.47 12.63 -3.83
N ARG A 271 -16.39 11.85 -3.86
CA ARG A 271 -16.33 10.57 -4.61
C ARG A 271 -17.36 9.57 -4.08
N ARG A 272 -17.57 9.54 -2.76
CA ARG A 272 -18.61 8.69 -2.14
C ARG A 272 -20.00 9.14 -2.55
N ALA A 273 -20.26 10.46 -2.53
CA ALA A 273 -21.52 11.03 -2.98
C ALA A 273 -21.79 10.77 -4.48
N MET A 274 -20.75 10.88 -5.32
CA MET A 274 -20.83 10.55 -6.75
C MET A 274 -21.20 9.09 -7.01
N ARG A 275 -20.56 8.14 -6.30
CA ARG A 275 -20.87 6.71 -6.45
C ARG A 275 -22.28 6.37 -5.94
N ALA A 276 -22.74 7.03 -4.89
CA ALA A 276 -24.11 6.89 -4.40
C ALA A 276 -25.12 7.41 -5.42
N ALA A 277 -24.88 8.57 -6.03
CA ALA A 277 -25.71 9.15 -7.08
C ALA A 277 -25.74 8.29 -8.34
N PHE A 278 -24.62 7.71 -8.75
CA PHE A 278 -24.54 6.75 -9.86
C PHE A 278 -25.49 5.58 -9.66
N TRP A 279 -25.41 4.92 -8.49
CA TRP A 279 -26.29 3.79 -8.18
C TRP A 279 -27.76 4.17 -8.03
N LEU A 280 -28.04 5.36 -7.49
CA LEU A 280 -29.40 5.87 -7.38
C LEU A 280 -30.05 6.01 -8.76
N VAL A 281 -29.39 6.70 -9.71
CA VAL A 281 -29.90 6.89 -11.07
C VAL A 281 -30.06 5.53 -11.78
N LEU A 282 -29.07 4.67 -11.68
CA LEU A 282 -29.09 3.38 -12.35
C LEU A 282 -30.27 2.50 -11.86
N THR A 283 -30.60 2.55 -10.57
CA THR A 283 -31.70 1.76 -10.01
C THR A 283 -33.07 2.38 -10.21
N THR A 284 -33.16 3.72 -10.38
CA THR A 284 -34.44 4.39 -10.59
C THR A 284 -34.85 4.48 -12.07
N GLU A 285 -33.86 4.54 -12.97
CA GLU A 285 -34.10 4.75 -14.41
C GLU A 285 -33.96 3.46 -15.26
N THR A 286 -33.52 2.33 -14.66
CA THR A 286 -33.53 1.03 -15.32
C THR A 286 -34.85 0.31 -14.99
N PRO A 287 -35.69 0.00 -15.96
CA PRO A 287 -36.93 -0.73 -15.70
C PRO A 287 -36.59 -2.12 -15.13
N PRO A 288 -37.42 -2.66 -14.21
CA PRO A 288 -37.21 -4.00 -13.67
C PRO A 288 -37.25 -5.02 -14.80
N GLN A 289 -36.22 -5.88 -14.88
CA GLN A 289 -36.24 -7.00 -15.82
C GLN A 289 -37.43 -7.91 -15.51
N PRO A 290 -38.16 -8.41 -16.54
CA PRO A 290 -39.20 -9.38 -16.33
C PRO A 290 -38.59 -10.65 -15.71
N ASP A 291 -39.26 -11.16 -14.68
CA ASP A 291 -38.89 -12.35 -13.93
C ASP A 291 -38.79 -13.54 -14.90
N PRO A 292 -37.64 -14.22 -15.01
CA PRO A 292 -37.51 -15.35 -15.94
C PRO A 292 -38.45 -16.53 -15.62
N ALA A 293 -39.12 -16.53 -14.46
CA ALA A 293 -40.09 -17.55 -14.05
C ALA A 293 -41.47 -17.38 -14.67
N LYS A 294 -41.73 -16.30 -15.46
CA LYS A 294 -43.06 -16.05 -16.10
C LYS A 294 -43.05 -16.13 -17.63
N ALA A 295 -41.99 -16.67 -18.23
CA ALA A 295 -41.89 -16.82 -19.69
C ALA A 295 -42.20 -18.26 -20.18
N GLU A 296 -42.69 -19.15 -19.31
CA GLU A 296 -43.18 -20.47 -19.68
C GLU A 296 -44.60 -20.68 -19.12
N GLU A 297 -45.59 -19.98 -19.71
CA GLU A 297 -46.97 -20.37 -19.78
C GLU A 297 -47.57 -20.03 -21.16
#